data_a2d628d363da0ee429bb7c667425bec1
#
_entry.id   a2d628d363da0ee429bb7c667425bec1
#
_cell.length_a   1.000
_cell.length_b   1.000
_cell.length_c   1.000
_cell.angle_alpha   90.00
_cell.angle_beta   90.00
_cell.angle_gamma   90.00
#
_symmetry.space_group_name_H-M   'P 1'
#
loop_
_entity.id
_entity.type
_entity.pdbx_description
1 polymer ?
#
loop_
_entity_poly.entity_id
_entity_poly.type
_entity_poly.pdbx_seq_one_letter_code
_entity_poly.pdbx_strand_id
1 'polypeptide(L)'
;MCSSDLVGLNTHIEDISNVIKFEDLSEVILVGHSFAGVTITGVADQLRERVKRIVFFDAIVPRPGRLAGVPKDPFSGRFPDWWYQRKKKFIEGYQMVMWDDYPIEMLVPPNETAAVALLRDKITTHPAGQWTDELELKNGGWDGLSPVFIHCVGQNYRRTSEEMIGPARTGRQWQFIEADCPRDGMLTHPKLIASLFNELARN
;
A
#
# COMPACT_ATOMS: atom_id res chain seq x y z
N MET A 1 -13.34 -25.22 2.49
CA MET A 1 -13.47 -24.02 1.64
C MET A 1 -13.02 -22.85 2.48
N CYS A 2 -11.83 -22.28 2.24
CA CYS A 2 -11.49 -20.97 2.77
C CYS A 2 -12.35 -19.97 1.99
N SER A 3 -13.37 -19.42 2.61
CA SER A 3 -14.17 -18.39 1.96
C SER A 3 -13.38 -17.09 2.02
N SER A 4 -12.85 -16.68 0.90
CA SER A 4 -12.07 -15.45 0.74
C SER A 4 -12.91 -14.17 0.92
N ASP A 5 -14.22 -14.31 1.15
CA ASP A 5 -15.10 -13.23 1.63
C ASP A 5 -14.79 -12.83 3.10
N LEU A 6 -14.09 -13.69 3.85
CA LEU A 6 -13.62 -13.43 5.21
C LEU A 6 -12.23 -12.76 5.25
N VAL A 7 -11.53 -12.66 4.12
CA VAL A 7 -10.21 -12.02 4.08
C VAL A 7 -10.38 -10.51 4.03
N GLY A 8 -10.15 -9.88 5.16
CA GLY A 8 -10.19 -8.44 5.34
C GLY A 8 -8.82 -7.82 5.62
N LEU A 9 -8.81 -6.54 5.97
CA LEU A 9 -7.60 -5.80 6.29
C LEU A 9 -6.85 -6.42 7.48
N ASN A 10 -7.58 -6.80 8.54
CA ASN A 10 -6.99 -7.41 9.73
C ASN A 10 -6.27 -8.73 9.43
N THR A 11 -6.79 -9.54 8.50
CA THR A 11 -6.12 -10.79 8.09
C THR A 11 -4.71 -10.50 7.58
N HIS A 12 -4.55 -9.50 6.70
CA HIS A 12 -3.24 -9.12 6.17
C HIS A 12 -2.32 -8.51 7.24
N ILE A 13 -2.88 -7.73 8.16
CA ILE A 13 -2.11 -7.17 9.29
C ILE A 13 -1.61 -8.30 10.18
N GLU A 14 -2.46 -9.25 10.52
CA GLU A 14 -2.11 -10.42 11.33
C GLU A 14 -1.06 -11.31 10.68
N ASP A 15 -1.18 -11.57 9.37
CA ASP A 15 -0.21 -12.38 8.62
C ASP A 15 1.20 -11.78 8.74
N ILE A 16 1.36 -10.48 8.46
CA ILE A 16 2.66 -9.80 8.55
C ILE A 16 3.12 -9.70 10.01
N SER A 17 2.22 -9.39 10.94
CA SER A 17 2.54 -9.30 12.36
C SER A 17 3.02 -10.64 12.91
N ASN A 18 2.43 -11.74 12.46
CA ASN A 18 2.83 -13.09 12.86
C ASN A 18 4.21 -13.46 12.34
N VAL A 19 4.57 -13.08 11.09
CA VAL A 19 5.94 -13.27 10.60
C VAL A 19 6.94 -12.57 11.53
N ILE A 20 6.69 -11.30 11.87
CA ILE A 20 7.59 -10.54 12.76
C ILE A 20 7.72 -11.19 14.14
N LYS A 21 6.60 -11.70 14.70
CA LYS A 21 6.57 -12.33 16.01
C LYS A 21 7.24 -13.70 16.02
N PHE A 22 6.90 -14.57 15.07
CA PHE A 22 7.38 -15.95 15.05
C PHE A 22 8.85 -16.07 14.63
N GLU A 23 9.33 -15.16 13.77
CA GLU A 23 10.75 -15.06 13.41
C GLU A 23 11.55 -14.19 14.41
N ASP A 24 10.91 -13.72 15.49
CA ASP A 24 11.48 -12.84 16.52
C ASP A 24 12.25 -11.64 15.95
N LEU A 25 11.71 -11.01 14.93
CA LEU A 25 12.35 -9.87 14.27
C LEU A 25 12.23 -8.60 15.11
N SER A 26 13.31 -7.82 15.13
CA SER A 26 13.39 -6.49 15.73
C SER A 26 14.08 -5.52 14.77
N GLU A 27 14.01 -4.20 15.03
CA GLU A 27 14.56 -3.16 14.14
C GLU A 27 14.04 -3.29 12.69
N VAL A 28 12.77 -3.71 12.54
CA VAL A 28 12.15 -3.99 11.25
C VAL A 28 11.93 -2.71 10.46
N ILE A 29 12.24 -2.72 9.18
CA ILE A 29 11.84 -1.70 8.23
C ILE A 29 10.63 -2.22 7.45
N LEU A 30 9.47 -1.64 7.72
CA LEU A 30 8.23 -1.99 7.02
C LEU A 30 8.13 -1.19 5.72
N VAL A 31 8.01 -1.88 4.60
CA VAL A 31 7.82 -1.24 3.28
C VAL A 31 6.45 -1.61 2.74
N GLY A 32 5.63 -0.62 2.44
CA GLY A 32 4.32 -0.82 1.81
C GLY A 32 4.22 -0.07 0.49
N HIS A 33 3.89 -0.79 -0.57
CA HIS A 33 3.60 -0.23 -1.88
C HIS A 33 2.10 -0.07 -2.07
N SER A 34 1.67 1.06 -2.64
CA SER A 34 0.26 1.25 -3.00
C SER A 34 -0.69 1.10 -1.80
N PHE A 35 -1.65 0.20 -1.89
CA PHE A 35 -2.60 -0.12 -0.82
C PHE A 35 -1.89 -0.66 0.44
N ALA A 36 -0.78 -1.37 0.29
CA ALA A 36 -0.07 -1.96 1.43
C ALA A 36 0.40 -0.93 2.46
N GLY A 37 0.42 0.37 2.14
CA GLY A 37 0.62 1.43 3.12
C GLY A 37 -0.40 1.40 4.26
N VAL A 38 -1.65 1.00 3.98
CA VAL A 38 -2.68 0.81 5.01
C VAL A 38 -2.33 -0.38 5.91
N THR A 39 -1.95 -1.50 5.30
CA THR A 39 -1.59 -2.73 6.02
C THR A 39 -0.40 -2.53 6.93
N ILE A 40 0.71 -1.97 6.42
CA ILE A 40 1.92 -1.75 7.23
C ILE A 40 1.72 -0.74 8.37
N THR A 41 0.78 0.20 8.20
CA THR A 41 0.40 1.12 9.27
C THR A 41 -0.27 0.37 10.42
N GLY A 42 -1.14 -0.60 10.14
CA GLY A 42 -1.75 -1.45 11.15
C GLY A 42 -0.74 -2.36 11.86
N VAL A 43 0.21 -2.92 11.11
CA VAL A 43 1.32 -3.69 11.67
C VAL A 43 2.18 -2.82 12.60
N ALA A 44 2.53 -1.62 12.14
CA ALA A 44 3.31 -0.65 12.91
C ALA A 44 2.58 -0.21 14.21
N ASP A 45 1.26 -0.07 14.16
CA ASP A 45 0.45 0.24 15.34
C ASP A 45 0.50 -0.90 16.37
N GLN A 46 0.45 -2.16 15.93
CA GLN A 46 0.46 -3.34 16.81
C GLN A 46 1.83 -3.71 17.37
N LEU A 47 2.91 -3.48 16.61
CA LEU A 47 4.27 -3.94 16.91
C LEU A 47 5.28 -2.80 16.89
N ARG A 48 4.88 -1.66 17.42
CA ARG A 48 5.62 -0.40 17.37
C ARG A 48 7.06 -0.54 17.87
N GLU A 49 7.25 -1.29 18.93
CA GLU A 49 8.56 -1.53 19.56
C GLU A 49 9.51 -2.38 18.72
N ARG A 50 8.99 -3.07 17.71
CA ARG A 50 9.77 -3.90 16.79
C ARG A 50 10.09 -3.20 15.49
N VAL A 51 9.46 -2.03 15.24
CA VAL A 51 9.58 -1.29 13.97
C VAL A 51 10.57 -0.14 14.12
N LYS A 52 11.70 -0.22 13.41
CA LYS A 52 12.67 0.87 13.31
C LYS A 52 12.19 2.00 12.40
N ARG A 53 11.57 1.62 11.27
CA ARG A 53 11.20 2.58 10.23
C ARG A 53 10.00 2.08 9.41
N ILE A 54 9.21 3.03 8.92
CA ILE A 54 8.11 2.75 7.99
C ILE A 54 8.32 3.48 6.67
N VAL A 55 8.19 2.77 5.55
CA VAL A 55 8.43 3.26 4.19
C VAL A 55 7.18 3.12 3.35
N PHE A 56 6.64 4.22 2.92
CA PHE A 56 5.51 4.32 2.01
C PHE A 56 6.03 4.48 0.58
N PHE A 57 6.11 3.38 -0.15
CA PHE A 57 6.54 3.36 -1.55
C PHE A 57 5.34 3.64 -2.46
N ASP A 58 5.20 4.88 -2.89
CA ASP A 58 4.06 5.38 -3.68
C ASP A 58 2.70 4.90 -3.17
N ALA A 59 2.50 4.99 -1.86
CA ALA A 59 1.46 4.28 -1.13
C ALA A 59 0.40 5.20 -0.52
N ILE A 60 -0.73 4.62 -0.14
CA ILE A 60 -1.73 5.25 0.71
C ILE A 60 -1.13 5.39 2.12
N VAL A 61 -1.19 6.61 2.65
CA VAL A 61 -0.80 6.89 4.03
C VAL A 61 -2.08 7.11 4.86
N PRO A 62 -2.41 6.20 5.79
CA PRO A 62 -3.54 6.39 6.70
C PRO A 62 -3.33 7.61 7.60
N ARG A 63 -4.40 8.36 7.80
CA ARG A 63 -4.45 9.56 8.63
C ARG A 63 -5.86 9.79 9.16
N PRO A 64 -6.08 10.64 10.17
CA PRO A 64 -7.42 10.99 10.62
C PRO A 64 -8.34 11.37 9.45
N GLY A 65 -9.51 10.76 9.38
CA GLY A 65 -10.47 10.93 8.29
C GLY A 65 -10.19 10.09 7.03
N ARG A 66 -9.08 9.33 6.99
CA ARG A 66 -8.77 8.40 5.90
C ARG A 66 -8.08 7.15 6.44
N LEU A 67 -8.85 6.27 7.06
CA LEU A 67 -8.36 5.03 7.68
C LEU A 67 -8.71 3.77 6.85
N ALA A 68 -9.28 3.95 5.66
CA ALA A 68 -9.59 2.88 4.73
C ALA A 68 -9.09 3.21 3.32
N GLY A 69 -8.89 2.20 2.49
CA GLY A 69 -8.56 2.38 1.06
C GLY A 69 -9.72 3.04 0.29
N VAL A 70 -10.96 2.69 0.66
CA VAL A 70 -12.19 3.31 0.18
C VAL A 70 -12.97 3.79 1.40
N PRO A 71 -12.77 5.03 1.83
CA PRO A 71 -13.48 5.56 2.98
C PRO A 71 -14.96 5.77 2.68
N LYS A 72 -15.80 5.57 3.68
CA LYS A 72 -17.20 5.98 3.64
C LYS A 72 -17.31 7.50 3.80
N ASP A 73 -18.34 8.08 3.20
CA ASP A 73 -18.74 9.43 3.49
C ASP A 73 -19.13 9.56 4.97
N PRO A 74 -18.55 10.50 5.73
CA PRO A 74 -18.74 10.57 7.17
C PRO A 74 -20.15 10.99 7.61
N PHE A 75 -20.94 11.59 6.71
CA PHE A 75 -22.29 12.04 7.00
C PHE A 75 -23.34 10.99 6.65
N SER A 76 -23.21 10.37 5.49
CA SER A 76 -24.18 9.39 4.99
C SER A 76 -23.83 7.93 5.35
N GLY A 77 -22.60 7.67 5.75
CA GLY A 77 -22.09 6.32 5.99
C GLY A 77 -21.96 5.45 4.73
N ARG A 78 -22.15 6.04 3.55
CA ARG A 78 -22.13 5.33 2.27
C ARG A 78 -20.74 5.36 1.62
N PHE A 79 -20.41 4.31 0.90
CA PHE A 79 -19.26 4.34 0.00
C PHE A 79 -19.51 5.24 -1.20
N PRO A 80 -18.46 5.74 -1.88
CA PRO A 80 -18.61 6.50 -3.13
C PRO A 80 -19.34 5.67 -4.20
N ASP A 81 -20.12 6.31 -5.05
CA ASP A 81 -20.92 5.65 -6.09
C ASP A 81 -20.07 4.78 -7.04
N TRP A 82 -18.84 5.23 -7.35
CA TRP A 82 -17.93 4.46 -8.18
C TRP A 82 -17.57 3.11 -7.55
N TRP A 83 -17.54 2.97 -6.21
CA TRP A 83 -17.30 1.71 -5.53
C TRP A 83 -18.46 0.73 -5.75
N TYR A 84 -19.70 1.20 -5.66
CA TYR A 84 -20.85 0.36 -5.94
C TYR A 84 -20.90 -0.10 -7.41
N GLN A 85 -20.50 0.73 -8.36
CA GLN A 85 -20.40 0.33 -9.76
C GLN A 85 -19.28 -0.71 -9.97
N ARG A 86 -18.14 -0.51 -9.30
CA ARG A 86 -17.02 -1.47 -9.33
C ARG A 86 -17.43 -2.82 -8.75
N LYS A 87 -18.14 -2.82 -7.62
CA LYS A 87 -18.61 -4.04 -6.94
C LYS A 87 -19.45 -4.94 -7.83
N LYS A 88 -20.18 -4.39 -8.82
CA LYS A 88 -20.95 -5.18 -9.78
C LYS A 88 -20.11 -6.10 -10.66
N LYS A 89 -18.80 -5.82 -10.78
CA LYS A 89 -17.85 -6.59 -11.58
C LYS A 89 -17.08 -7.62 -10.75
N PHE A 90 -17.27 -7.66 -9.45
CA PHE A 90 -16.54 -8.59 -8.58
C PHE A 90 -16.94 -10.03 -8.87
N ILE A 91 -15.93 -10.89 -9.01
CA ILE A 91 -16.13 -12.34 -9.10
C ILE A 91 -16.59 -12.81 -7.72
N GLU A 92 -17.64 -13.64 -7.69
CA GLU A 92 -18.24 -14.18 -6.47
C GLU A 92 -18.66 -13.10 -5.43
N GLY A 93 -18.78 -11.84 -5.88
CA GLY A 93 -19.22 -10.71 -5.07
C GLY A 93 -18.16 -10.09 -4.14
N TYR A 94 -16.95 -10.65 -4.06
CA TYR A 94 -15.89 -10.18 -3.18
C TYR A 94 -14.50 -10.09 -3.85
N GLN A 95 -14.26 -10.73 -4.98
CA GLN A 95 -12.96 -10.71 -5.66
C GLN A 95 -12.91 -9.56 -6.66
N MET A 96 -12.07 -8.57 -6.40
CA MET A 96 -11.81 -7.48 -7.33
C MET A 96 -10.95 -7.97 -8.49
N VAL A 97 -11.37 -7.63 -9.70
CA VAL A 97 -10.59 -7.89 -10.92
C VAL A 97 -9.63 -6.71 -11.10
N MET A 98 -8.38 -6.89 -10.68
CA MET A 98 -7.41 -5.78 -10.59
C MET A 98 -7.08 -5.17 -11.94
N TRP A 99 -6.95 -5.97 -12.99
CA TRP A 99 -6.60 -5.49 -14.34
C TRP A 99 -7.72 -4.73 -15.07
N ASP A 100 -8.97 -4.81 -14.60
CA ASP A 100 -10.07 -4.00 -15.14
C ASP A 100 -10.02 -2.55 -14.64
N ASP A 101 -9.51 -2.36 -13.43
CA ASP A 101 -9.48 -1.07 -12.76
C ASP A 101 -8.09 -0.41 -12.79
N TYR A 102 -7.07 -1.23 -12.95
CA TYR A 102 -5.66 -0.85 -13.04
C TYR A 102 -5.04 -1.50 -14.27
N PRO A 103 -5.28 -0.97 -15.48
CA PRO A 103 -4.61 -1.46 -16.68
C PRO A 103 -3.11 -1.53 -16.46
N ILE A 104 -2.47 -2.59 -16.96
CA ILE A 104 -1.04 -2.85 -16.74
C ILE A 104 -0.18 -1.66 -17.17
N GLU A 105 -0.62 -0.94 -18.20
CA GLU A 105 0.03 0.25 -18.73
C GLU A 105 0.05 1.44 -17.76
N MET A 106 -0.78 1.41 -16.70
CA MET A 106 -0.71 2.38 -15.59
C MET A 106 0.37 2.02 -14.57
N LEU A 107 0.75 0.74 -14.49
CA LEU A 107 1.70 0.22 -13.53
C LEU A 107 3.12 0.25 -14.08
N VAL A 108 3.27 -0.18 -15.34
CA VAL A 108 4.54 -0.20 -16.06
C VAL A 108 4.37 0.36 -17.47
N PRO A 109 5.39 1.02 -18.05
CA PRO A 109 5.34 1.48 -19.44
C PRO A 109 5.18 0.32 -20.43
N PRO A 110 4.41 0.50 -21.53
CA PRO A 110 4.16 -0.58 -22.50
C PRO A 110 5.41 -1.14 -23.20
N ASN A 111 6.48 -0.34 -23.29
CA ASN A 111 7.76 -0.76 -23.85
C ASN A 111 8.58 -1.66 -22.90
N GLU A 112 8.22 -1.74 -21.62
CA GLU A 112 8.79 -2.67 -20.65
C GLU A 112 8.16 -4.08 -20.80
N THR A 113 8.39 -4.69 -21.96
CA THR A 113 7.67 -5.89 -22.41
C THR A 113 7.79 -7.08 -21.46
N ALA A 114 8.95 -7.27 -20.82
CA ALA A 114 9.16 -8.33 -19.83
C ALA A 114 8.32 -8.10 -18.55
N ALA A 115 8.27 -6.87 -18.04
CA ALA A 115 7.47 -6.51 -16.87
C ALA A 115 5.97 -6.63 -17.19
N VAL A 116 5.54 -6.18 -18.38
CA VAL A 116 4.15 -6.34 -18.83
C VAL A 116 3.76 -7.82 -18.91
N ALA A 117 4.61 -8.66 -19.49
CA ALA A 117 4.36 -10.10 -19.58
C ALA A 117 4.28 -10.76 -18.19
N LEU A 118 5.18 -10.40 -17.29
CA LEU A 118 5.18 -10.90 -15.91
C LEU A 118 3.91 -10.50 -15.16
N LEU A 119 3.48 -9.24 -15.26
CA LEU A 119 2.25 -8.79 -14.61
C LEU A 119 1.02 -9.52 -15.17
N ARG A 120 0.92 -9.69 -16.48
CA ARG A 120 -0.19 -10.44 -17.10
C ARG A 120 -0.25 -11.90 -16.65
N ASP A 121 0.89 -12.52 -16.41
CA ASP A 121 0.98 -13.90 -15.94
C ASP A 121 0.69 -14.06 -14.44
N LYS A 122 1.06 -13.07 -13.63
CA LYS A 122 1.06 -13.20 -12.16
C LYS A 122 -0.02 -12.42 -11.44
N ILE A 123 -0.62 -11.39 -12.05
CA ILE A 123 -1.64 -10.59 -11.39
C ILE A 123 -2.89 -11.44 -11.15
N THR A 124 -3.38 -11.45 -9.92
CA THR A 124 -4.56 -12.20 -9.50
C THR A 124 -5.69 -11.25 -9.09
N THR A 125 -6.85 -11.81 -8.79
CA THR A 125 -7.92 -11.07 -8.12
C THR A 125 -7.49 -10.68 -6.71
N HIS A 126 -8.15 -9.68 -6.15
CA HIS A 126 -7.83 -9.13 -4.85
C HIS A 126 -9.08 -9.12 -3.95
N PRO A 127 -9.02 -9.57 -2.68
CA PRO A 127 -10.15 -9.50 -1.77
C PRO A 127 -10.61 -8.05 -1.57
N ALA A 128 -11.91 -7.80 -1.79
CA ALA A 128 -12.44 -6.45 -1.74
C ALA A 128 -12.60 -5.91 -0.30
N GLY A 129 -12.76 -6.82 0.67
CA GLY A 129 -12.98 -6.48 2.07
C GLY A 129 -11.93 -5.53 2.63
N GLN A 130 -10.66 -5.81 2.38
CA GLN A 130 -9.56 -4.99 2.87
C GLN A 130 -9.59 -3.53 2.40
N TRP A 131 -10.24 -3.22 1.25
CA TRP A 131 -10.36 -1.85 0.76
C TRP A 131 -11.39 -1.03 1.52
N THR A 132 -12.39 -1.69 2.07
CA THR A 132 -13.53 -1.10 2.77
C THR A 132 -13.43 -1.19 4.28
N ASP A 133 -12.57 -2.09 4.80
CA ASP A 133 -12.31 -2.21 6.21
C ASP A 133 -11.62 -0.95 6.72
N GLU A 134 -12.06 -0.47 7.86
CA GLU A 134 -11.50 0.69 8.51
C GLU A 134 -10.37 0.25 9.45
N LEU A 135 -9.21 0.88 9.32
CA LEU A 135 -8.06 0.64 10.17
C LEU A 135 -8.29 1.25 11.56
N GLU A 136 -8.24 0.42 12.59
CA GLU A 136 -8.25 0.86 13.98
C GLU A 136 -6.81 1.10 14.45
N LEU A 137 -6.50 2.34 14.82
CA LEU A 137 -5.20 2.73 15.38
C LEU A 137 -5.34 3.00 16.88
N LYS A 138 -4.56 2.28 17.70
CA LYS A 138 -4.56 2.40 19.17
C LYS A 138 -3.28 3.03 19.71
N ASN A 139 -2.20 2.94 18.94
CA ASN A 139 -0.85 3.34 19.36
C ASN A 139 -0.22 4.40 18.45
N GLY A 140 -1.03 5.12 17.66
CA GLY A 140 -0.57 6.20 16.79
C GLY A 140 -0.12 5.78 15.38
N GLY A 141 -0.25 4.49 15.03
CA GLY A 141 0.07 3.99 13.69
C GLY A 141 1.53 4.25 13.31
N TRP A 142 1.75 4.99 12.23
CA TRP A 142 3.09 5.33 11.74
C TRP A 142 3.72 6.57 12.41
N ASP A 143 2.97 7.36 13.18
CA ASP A 143 3.47 8.59 13.77
C ASP A 143 4.66 8.32 14.72
N GLY A 144 5.74 9.09 14.57
CA GLY A 144 6.97 8.94 15.35
C GLY A 144 7.86 7.74 14.97
N LEU A 145 7.57 7.01 13.88
CA LEU A 145 8.37 5.87 13.38
C LEU A 145 9.31 6.23 12.22
N SER A 146 9.82 7.46 12.19
CA SER A 146 10.71 7.93 11.11
C SER A 146 10.16 7.61 9.71
N PRO A 147 8.96 8.12 9.37
CA PRO A 147 8.29 7.76 8.13
C PRO A 147 9.04 8.27 6.90
N VAL A 148 9.16 7.40 5.91
CA VAL A 148 9.74 7.71 4.60
C VAL A 148 8.64 7.62 3.55
N PHE A 149 8.56 8.61 2.67
CA PHE A 149 7.69 8.57 1.50
C PHE A 149 8.54 8.57 0.23
N ILE A 150 8.46 7.49 -0.53
CA ILE A 150 9.12 7.38 -1.84
C ILE A 150 8.06 7.62 -2.91
N HIS A 151 8.24 8.67 -3.70
CA HIS A 151 7.39 9.02 -4.82
C HIS A 151 8.01 8.59 -6.14
N CYS A 152 7.29 7.75 -6.90
CA CYS A 152 7.69 7.35 -8.24
C CYS A 152 7.33 8.45 -9.25
N VAL A 153 8.32 9.16 -9.78
CA VAL A 153 8.06 10.33 -10.65
C VAL A 153 7.77 9.96 -12.10
N GLY A 154 8.17 8.77 -12.54
CA GLY A 154 7.98 8.26 -13.92
C GLY A 154 6.61 7.62 -14.19
N GLN A 155 5.55 8.07 -13.51
CA GLN A 155 4.22 7.49 -13.63
C GLN A 155 3.12 8.52 -13.88
N ASN A 156 2.01 8.06 -14.48
CA ASN A 156 0.81 8.87 -14.69
C ASN A 156 -0.31 8.57 -13.68
N TYR A 157 -0.20 7.48 -12.90
CA TYR A 157 -1.19 7.10 -11.92
C TYR A 157 -0.81 7.62 -10.52
N ARG A 158 -1.59 8.57 -9.99
CA ARG A 158 -1.28 9.25 -8.72
C ARG A 158 -2.36 9.12 -7.64
N ARG A 159 -3.44 8.42 -7.89
CA ARG A 159 -4.61 8.36 -6.98
C ARG A 159 -4.29 7.91 -5.55
N THR A 160 -3.30 7.05 -5.38
CA THR A 160 -2.94 6.53 -4.06
C THR A 160 -1.98 7.42 -3.29
N SER A 161 -1.13 8.16 -3.99
CA SER A 161 0.00 8.89 -3.41
C SER A 161 -0.15 10.42 -3.45
N GLU A 162 -0.97 10.96 -4.36
CA GLU A 162 -1.03 12.40 -4.66
C GLU A 162 -1.27 13.27 -3.42
N GLU A 163 -2.17 12.84 -2.54
CA GLU A 163 -2.51 13.57 -1.33
C GLU A 163 -1.36 13.70 -0.33
N MET A 164 -0.36 12.82 -0.43
CA MET A 164 0.78 12.80 0.48
C MET A 164 2.05 13.43 -0.09
N ILE A 165 2.13 13.68 -1.40
CA ILE A 165 3.32 14.26 -2.02
C ILE A 165 3.67 15.62 -1.38
N GLY A 166 2.70 16.52 -1.28
CA GLY A 166 2.88 17.83 -0.65
C GLY A 166 3.23 17.74 0.84
N PRO A 167 2.37 17.11 1.67
CA PRO A 167 2.62 16.95 3.09
C PRO A 167 3.94 16.22 3.42
N ALA A 168 4.30 15.17 2.69
CA ALA A 168 5.54 14.44 2.92
C ALA A 168 6.78 15.25 2.49
N ARG A 169 6.68 16.02 1.41
CA ARG A 169 7.79 16.87 0.94
C ARG A 169 8.11 18.01 1.90
N THR A 170 7.11 18.57 2.56
CA THR A 170 7.27 19.76 3.41
C THR A 170 7.25 19.46 4.91
N GLY A 171 6.75 18.30 5.31
CA GLY A 171 6.63 17.90 6.71
C GLY A 171 7.95 17.51 7.33
N ARG A 172 8.33 18.15 8.45
CA ARG A 172 9.62 17.93 9.14
C ARG A 172 9.85 16.50 9.63
N GLN A 173 8.78 15.75 9.85
CA GLN A 173 8.85 14.37 10.32
C GLN A 173 9.10 13.35 9.20
N TRP A 174 8.97 13.78 7.94
CA TRP A 174 9.08 12.92 6.76
C TRP A 174 10.45 13.00 6.12
N GLN A 175 10.99 11.85 5.74
CA GLN A 175 11.98 11.77 4.69
C GLN A 175 11.26 11.59 3.36
N PHE A 176 11.37 12.55 2.44
CA PHE A 176 10.78 12.49 1.12
C PHE A 176 11.84 12.17 0.07
N ILE A 177 11.58 11.13 -0.75
CA ILE A 177 12.49 10.68 -1.80
C ILE A 177 11.72 10.61 -3.12
N GLU A 178 12.28 11.19 -4.17
CA GLU A 178 11.81 10.99 -5.54
C GLU A 178 12.60 9.87 -6.19
N ALA A 179 11.90 8.84 -6.69
CA ALA A 179 12.50 7.74 -7.44
C ALA A 179 12.13 7.89 -8.92
N ASP A 180 13.15 7.97 -9.77
CA ASP A 180 12.97 8.08 -11.23
C ASP A 180 12.65 6.71 -11.82
N CYS A 181 11.43 6.27 -11.58
CA CYS A 181 10.89 5.01 -12.07
C CYS A 181 9.36 5.07 -12.21
N PRO A 182 8.76 4.15 -12.99
CA PRO A 182 7.32 3.95 -13.02
C PRO A 182 6.79 3.47 -11.67
N ARG A 183 5.47 3.41 -11.53
CA ARG A 183 4.80 2.98 -10.29
C ARG A 183 5.32 1.65 -9.76
N ASP A 184 5.41 0.64 -10.63
CA ASP A 184 5.96 -0.67 -10.27
C ASP A 184 7.46 -0.74 -10.57
N GLY A 185 8.19 0.27 -10.05
CA GLY A 185 9.64 0.40 -10.21
C GLY A 185 10.43 -0.82 -9.74
N MET A 186 9.88 -1.61 -8.81
CA MET A 186 10.49 -2.86 -8.38
C MET A 186 10.64 -3.87 -9.53
N LEU A 187 9.80 -3.80 -10.56
CA LEU A 187 9.87 -4.68 -11.75
C LEU A 187 10.78 -4.11 -12.84
N THR A 188 10.74 -2.78 -13.05
CA THR A 188 11.44 -2.13 -14.17
C THR A 188 12.82 -1.61 -13.77
N HIS A 189 12.98 -1.19 -12.54
CA HIS A 189 14.20 -0.56 -11.99
C HIS A 189 14.66 -1.24 -10.68
N PRO A 190 14.79 -2.59 -10.62
CA PRO A 190 15.03 -3.32 -9.37
C PRO A 190 16.33 -2.90 -8.67
N LYS A 191 17.37 -2.53 -9.43
CA LYS A 191 18.63 -2.07 -8.85
C LYS A 191 18.49 -0.72 -8.15
N LEU A 192 17.74 0.21 -8.71
CA LEU A 192 17.44 1.50 -8.09
C LEU A 192 16.69 1.29 -6.77
N ILE A 193 15.62 0.51 -6.80
CA ILE A 193 14.79 0.25 -5.63
C ILE A 193 15.57 -0.48 -4.54
N ALA A 194 16.35 -1.49 -4.89
CA ALA A 194 17.20 -2.19 -3.94
C ALA A 194 18.26 -1.25 -3.30
N SER A 195 18.84 -0.33 -4.08
CA SER A 195 19.79 0.67 -3.55
C SER A 195 19.12 1.61 -2.54
N LEU A 196 17.92 2.13 -2.88
CA LEU A 196 17.17 2.99 -1.97
C LEU A 196 16.84 2.29 -0.65
N PHE A 197 16.36 1.03 -0.70
CA PHE A 197 16.05 0.29 0.52
C PHE A 197 17.29 -0.04 1.34
N ASN A 198 18.43 -0.36 0.70
CA ASN A 198 19.69 -0.58 1.39
C ASN A 198 20.22 0.69 2.08
N GLU A 199 20.06 1.85 1.46
CA GLU A 199 20.43 3.14 2.09
C GLU A 199 19.55 3.41 3.33
N LEU A 200 18.25 3.18 3.21
CA LEU A 200 17.32 3.34 4.33
C LEU A 200 17.57 2.35 5.48
N ALA A 201 18.14 1.19 5.18
CA ALA A 201 18.49 0.19 6.19
C ALA A 201 19.74 0.54 6.99
N ARG A 202 20.67 1.30 6.38
CA ARG A 202 21.95 1.69 7.02
C ARG A 202 21.83 2.92 7.91
N ASN A 203 20.84 3.75 7.67
CA ASN A 203 20.56 5.01 8.40
C ASN A 203 19.49 4.80 9.48
#